data_d69fd647e96dec5c8726b5422ea01d0d
#
_entry.id   d69fd647e96dec5c8726b5422ea01d0d
#
_cell.length_a   1.000
_cell.length_b   1.000
_cell.length_c   1.000
_cell.angle_alpha   90.00
_cell.angle_beta   90.00
_cell.angle_gamma   90.00
#
_symmetry.space_group_name_H-M   'P 1'
#
loop_
_entity.id
_entity.type
_entity.pdbx_description
1 polymer ?
#
loop_
_entity_poly.entity_id
_entity_poly.type
_entity_poly.pdbx_seq_one_letter_code
_entity_poly.pdbx_strand_id
1 'polypeptide(L)'
;MVLILGLLACIAPATIDAYLPAFGALEREFGVPPEAVQQTLGVYMLAYASMLLLHGTLSDAWGRRPVILASLVVYIAGSLTAALAPSLGWLLAGRALQGLSAGAGLVVGQAIVRDCYEEGVARRTLSYIVMVFNVSPALAPLLGGQLTAHHGWRAVFLMLVALALAALLLCGMRLPETLPVARRQPLAWRELGRDTWRLLRNRSYMGMILVTSLLVAGQAFLIGGAPDFIVHTLHLSETAFAVLFVPLVAGAMAGAVAAAALSTRWDDGKTIRCAYLLMIGSCSAYTVYLFACPIPELPWAVLWPAVFTGGLAMVMPALTLRILAHAPGRTGLAASLLGFFQMAGFSVVSGWCVPLVYGQPLGMALAMLACVMASAAGWGMLRKSAARQGGSRRSGAADQSEPPC
;
A
#
# COMPACT_ATOMS: atom_id res chain seq x y z
N MET A 1 18.32 -5.70 15.44
CA MET A 1 17.79 -6.06 14.10
C MET A 1 16.34 -5.61 13.93
N VAL A 2 15.38 -6.07 14.75
CA VAL A 2 13.93 -5.75 14.61
C VAL A 2 13.66 -4.24 14.56
N LEU A 3 14.27 -3.44 15.44
CA LEU A 3 14.11 -1.98 15.45
C LEU A 3 14.60 -1.33 14.14
N ILE A 4 15.73 -1.79 13.59
CA ILE A 4 16.27 -1.27 12.33
C ILE A 4 15.30 -1.59 11.19
N LEU A 5 14.83 -2.83 11.10
CA LEU A 5 13.90 -3.24 10.05
C LEU A 5 12.52 -2.57 10.20
N GLY A 6 12.06 -2.34 11.43
CA GLY A 6 10.85 -1.55 11.69
C GLY A 6 10.99 -0.11 11.23
N LEU A 7 12.12 0.55 11.56
CA LEU A 7 12.43 1.91 11.11
C LEU A 7 12.45 2.01 9.58
N LEU A 8 13.11 1.05 8.91
CA LEU A 8 13.17 0.99 7.44
C LEU A 8 11.78 0.81 6.82
N ALA A 9 10.93 -0.01 7.42
CA ALA A 9 9.58 -0.25 6.94
C ALA A 9 8.67 0.98 7.09
N CYS A 10 8.90 1.84 8.09
CA CYS A 10 8.13 3.07 8.31
C CYS A 10 8.42 4.18 7.30
N ILE A 11 9.57 4.18 6.62
CA ILE A 11 9.96 5.27 5.71
C ILE A 11 8.90 5.51 4.63
N ALA A 12 8.42 4.45 3.97
CA ALA A 12 7.46 4.59 2.89
C ALA A 12 6.12 5.19 3.34
N PRO A 13 5.40 4.65 4.34
CA PRO A 13 4.16 5.25 4.81
C PRO A 13 4.36 6.62 5.43
N ALA A 14 5.43 6.85 6.20
CA ALA A 14 5.73 8.17 6.75
C ALA A 14 5.92 9.23 5.65
N THR A 15 6.52 8.87 4.52
CA THR A 15 6.71 9.76 3.36
C THR A 15 5.40 10.18 2.71
N ILE A 16 4.40 9.31 2.73
CA ILE A 16 3.07 9.58 2.19
C ILE A 16 2.28 10.44 3.17
N ASP A 17 2.13 9.92 4.37
CA ASP A 17 1.13 10.39 5.31
C ASP A 17 1.55 11.70 6.02
N ALA A 18 2.85 11.90 6.30
CA ALA A 18 3.33 13.17 6.87
C ALA A 18 3.27 14.34 5.88
N TYR A 19 3.23 14.05 4.58
CA TYR A 19 3.23 15.06 3.53
C TYR A 19 1.83 15.58 3.20
N LEU A 20 0.77 14.79 3.39
CA LEU A 20 -0.60 15.16 3.03
C LEU A 20 -1.07 16.47 3.67
N PRO A 21 -0.78 16.78 4.95
CA PRO A 21 -1.15 18.05 5.55
C PRO A 21 -0.50 19.27 4.89
N ALA A 22 0.60 19.08 4.17
CA ALA A 22 1.33 20.18 3.52
C ALA A 22 0.72 20.65 2.19
N PHE A 23 -0.30 19.96 1.65
CA PHE A 23 -0.86 20.24 0.33
C PHE A 23 -1.34 21.67 0.18
N GLY A 24 -2.17 22.17 1.10
CA GLY A 24 -2.66 23.56 1.06
C GLY A 24 -1.55 24.61 1.14
N ALA A 25 -0.47 24.33 1.88
CA ALA A 25 0.70 25.23 1.93
C ALA A 25 1.45 25.25 0.60
N LEU A 26 1.58 24.11 -0.09
CA LEU A 26 2.21 24.00 -1.41
C LEU A 26 1.40 24.68 -2.51
N GLU A 27 0.08 24.55 -2.50
CA GLU A 27 -0.83 25.25 -3.40
C GLU A 27 -0.64 26.77 -3.33
N ARG A 28 -0.62 27.30 -2.09
CA ARG A 28 -0.41 28.73 -1.85
C ARG A 28 0.98 29.19 -2.25
N GLU A 29 2.03 28.43 -1.96
CA GLU A 29 3.40 28.87 -2.22
C GLU A 29 3.76 28.81 -3.70
N PHE A 30 3.37 27.74 -4.41
CA PHE A 30 3.68 27.59 -5.83
C PHE A 30 2.64 28.25 -6.74
N GLY A 31 1.51 28.72 -6.21
CA GLY A 31 0.44 29.34 -6.99
C GLY A 31 -0.19 28.37 -8.00
N VAL A 32 -0.30 27.08 -7.64
CA VAL A 32 -0.78 26.01 -8.51
C VAL A 32 -2.10 25.44 -8.00
N PRO A 33 -2.94 24.86 -8.87
CA PRO A 33 -4.18 24.25 -8.45
C PRO A 33 -3.92 22.93 -7.67
N PRO A 34 -4.88 22.48 -6.84
CA PRO A 34 -4.77 21.27 -6.02
C PRO A 34 -4.39 20.02 -6.81
N GLU A 35 -4.88 19.89 -8.05
CA GLU A 35 -4.59 18.78 -8.94
C GLU A 35 -3.09 18.68 -9.27
N ALA A 36 -2.41 19.80 -9.39
CA ALA A 36 -0.97 19.84 -9.67
C ALA A 36 -0.16 19.38 -8.45
N VAL A 37 -0.57 19.74 -7.24
CA VAL A 37 0.05 19.24 -6.01
C VAL A 37 -0.23 17.74 -5.84
N GLN A 38 -1.42 17.28 -6.18
CA GLN A 38 -1.80 15.86 -6.14
C GLN A 38 -0.89 14.98 -7.00
N GLN A 39 -0.38 15.50 -8.15
CA GLN A 39 0.58 14.77 -8.99
C GLN A 39 1.87 14.39 -8.24
N THR A 40 2.26 15.13 -7.21
CA THR A 40 3.44 14.83 -6.40
C THR A 40 3.30 13.50 -5.66
N LEU A 41 2.08 13.18 -5.18
CA LEU A 41 1.76 11.88 -4.59
C LEU A 41 1.71 10.79 -5.68
N GLY A 42 1.09 11.07 -6.82
CA GLY A 42 1.03 10.14 -7.96
C GLY A 42 2.42 9.74 -8.45
N VAL A 43 3.31 10.70 -8.69
CA VAL A 43 4.70 10.45 -9.13
C VAL A 43 5.47 9.61 -8.10
N TYR A 44 5.36 9.93 -6.81
CA TYR A 44 5.97 9.13 -5.75
C TYR A 44 5.48 7.68 -5.79
N MET A 45 4.16 7.47 -5.86
CA MET A 45 3.56 6.14 -5.86
C MET A 45 3.93 5.32 -7.09
N LEU A 46 4.01 5.95 -8.28
CA LEU A 46 4.42 5.28 -9.51
C LEU A 46 5.89 4.85 -9.46
N ALA A 47 6.76 5.74 -8.98
CA ALA A 47 8.17 5.45 -8.79
C ALA A 47 8.38 4.34 -7.75
N TYR A 48 7.65 4.39 -6.64
CA TYR A 48 7.62 3.35 -5.61
C TYR A 48 7.17 1.99 -6.18
N ALA A 49 6.06 1.98 -6.91
CA ALA A 49 5.55 0.78 -7.57
C ALA A 49 6.60 0.13 -8.48
N SER A 50 7.24 0.94 -9.34
CA SER A 50 8.25 0.46 -10.28
C SER A 50 9.41 -0.24 -9.58
N MET A 51 9.86 0.30 -8.46
CA MET A 51 10.98 -0.28 -7.72
C MET A 51 10.61 -1.47 -6.83
N LEU A 52 9.32 -1.69 -6.50
CA LEU A 52 8.89 -2.93 -5.85
C LEU A 52 9.20 -4.17 -6.70
N LEU A 53 9.22 -4.04 -8.02
CA LEU A 53 9.61 -5.12 -8.94
C LEU A 53 11.12 -5.43 -8.87
N LEU A 54 11.94 -4.43 -8.57
CA LEU A 54 13.39 -4.49 -8.74
C LEU A 54 14.17 -4.65 -7.44
N HIS A 55 13.71 -4.09 -6.32
CA HIS A 55 14.45 -4.13 -5.06
C HIS A 55 14.81 -5.54 -4.61
N GLY A 56 13.89 -6.52 -4.79
CA GLY A 56 14.15 -7.91 -4.47
C GLY A 56 15.34 -8.46 -5.28
N THR A 57 15.23 -8.41 -6.59
CA THR A 57 16.25 -8.93 -7.53
C THR A 57 17.58 -8.20 -7.40
N LEU A 58 17.57 -6.88 -7.21
CA LEU A 58 18.78 -6.09 -6.97
C LEU A 58 19.46 -6.54 -5.67
N SER A 59 18.71 -6.79 -4.60
CA SER A 59 19.26 -7.23 -3.34
C SER A 59 19.75 -8.67 -3.35
N ASP A 60 19.17 -9.53 -4.21
CA ASP A 60 19.65 -10.88 -4.45
C ASP A 60 20.97 -10.90 -5.24
N ALA A 61 21.18 -9.91 -6.11
CA ALA A 61 22.39 -9.80 -6.93
C ALA A 61 23.54 -9.09 -6.23
N TRP A 62 23.26 -7.95 -5.58
CA TRP A 62 24.32 -7.08 -5.03
C TRP A 62 24.54 -7.28 -3.53
N GLY A 63 23.61 -7.95 -2.85
CA GLY A 63 23.59 -8.12 -1.40
C GLY A 63 22.54 -7.21 -0.74
N ARG A 64 22.11 -7.61 0.43
CA ARG A 64 21.02 -6.91 1.18
C ARG A 64 21.45 -5.54 1.66
N ARG A 65 22.60 -5.50 2.35
CA ARG A 65 23.13 -4.28 2.97
C ARG A 65 23.47 -3.18 1.95
N PRO A 66 24.21 -3.44 0.85
CA PRO A 66 24.53 -2.40 -0.15
C PRO A 66 23.27 -1.79 -0.76
N VAL A 67 22.25 -2.58 -1.06
CA VAL A 67 21.00 -2.07 -1.66
C VAL A 67 20.25 -1.18 -0.66
N ILE A 68 20.15 -1.55 0.61
CA ILE A 68 19.54 -0.70 1.64
C ILE A 68 20.30 0.62 1.78
N LEU A 69 21.63 0.58 1.91
CA LEU A 69 22.43 1.81 2.09
C LEU A 69 22.33 2.73 0.88
N ALA A 70 22.44 2.18 -0.34
CA ALA A 70 22.27 2.95 -1.57
C ALA A 70 20.87 3.58 -1.67
N SER A 71 19.82 2.81 -1.35
CA SER A 71 18.44 3.32 -1.35
C SER A 71 18.25 4.45 -0.34
N LEU A 72 18.81 4.34 0.87
CA LEU A 72 18.74 5.41 1.87
C LEU A 72 19.47 6.69 1.41
N VAL A 73 20.61 6.57 0.75
CA VAL A 73 21.33 7.73 0.17
C VAL A 73 20.49 8.41 -0.91
N VAL A 74 19.88 7.62 -1.83
CA VAL A 74 18.98 8.17 -2.86
C VAL A 74 17.75 8.82 -2.23
N TYR A 75 17.20 8.21 -1.18
CA TYR A 75 16.05 8.75 -0.45
C TYR A 75 16.37 10.09 0.22
N ILE A 76 17.56 10.22 0.87
CA ILE A 76 18.02 11.46 1.48
C ILE A 76 18.19 12.53 0.40
N ALA A 77 18.83 12.21 -0.73
CA ALA A 77 18.98 13.13 -1.85
C ALA A 77 17.62 13.60 -2.37
N GLY A 78 16.65 12.68 -2.58
CA GLY A 78 15.29 13.03 -2.99
C GLY A 78 14.56 13.91 -1.97
N SER A 79 14.72 13.61 -0.67
CA SER A 79 14.09 14.41 0.41
C SER A 79 14.71 15.81 0.51
N LEU A 80 16.02 15.94 0.33
CA LEU A 80 16.68 17.25 0.26
C LEU A 80 16.27 18.04 -0.99
N THR A 81 16.18 17.38 -2.15
CA THR A 81 15.69 18.02 -3.39
C THR A 81 14.26 18.55 -3.19
N ALA A 82 13.41 17.78 -2.52
CA ALA A 82 12.05 18.20 -2.19
C ALA A 82 12.02 19.35 -1.16
N ALA A 83 12.84 19.27 -0.09
CA ALA A 83 12.91 20.30 0.95
C ALA A 83 13.39 21.67 0.39
N LEU A 84 14.31 21.64 -0.57
CA LEU A 84 14.92 22.82 -1.19
C LEU A 84 14.24 23.21 -2.51
N ALA A 85 13.09 22.61 -2.85
CA ALA A 85 12.42 22.83 -4.13
C ALA A 85 12.02 24.30 -4.33
N PRO A 86 12.53 24.98 -5.39
CA PRO A 86 12.12 26.35 -5.74
C PRO A 86 10.86 26.35 -6.63
N SER A 87 10.43 25.19 -7.15
CA SER A 87 9.27 25.04 -8.01
C SER A 87 8.67 23.64 -7.88
N LEU A 88 7.41 23.50 -8.34
CA LEU A 88 6.72 22.20 -8.35
C LEU A 88 7.49 21.13 -9.13
N GLY A 89 8.20 21.47 -10.21
CA GLY A 89 9.01 20.53 -10.99
C GLY A 89 10.16 19.92 -10.18
N TRP A 90 10.86 20.72 -9.38
CA TRP A 90 11.88 20.22 -8.45
C TRP A 90 11.27 19.33 -7.35
N LEU A 91 10.11 19.72 -6.84
CA LEU A 91 9.39 18.90 -5.87
C LEU A 91 9.02 17.55 -6.48
N LEU A 92 8.48 17.51 -7.71
CA LEU A 92 8.18 16.28 -8.44
C LEU A 92 9.42 15.38 -8.62
N ALA A 93 10.57 15.96 -8.98
CA ALA A 93 11.82 15.23 -9.09
C ALA A 93 12.26 14.62 -7.74
N GLY A 94 12.18 15.38 -6.65
CA GLY A 94 12.44 14.89 -5.31
C GLY A 94 11.51 13.76 -4.91
N ARG A 95 10.21 13.88 -5.21
CA ARG A 95 9.19 12.85 -4.96
C ARG A 95 9.44 11.57 -5.77
N ALA A 96 9.89 11.70 -7.03
CA ALA A 96 10.29 10.54 -7.84
C ALA A 96 11.49 9.81 -7.21
N LEU A 97 12.54 10.52 -6.79
CA LEU A 97 13.70 9.92 -6.12
C LEU A 97 13.33 9.22 -4.80
N GLN A 98 12.47 9.86 -3.99
CA GLN A 98 11.93 9.25 -2.77
C GLN A 98 11.19 7.95 -3.10
N GLY A 99 10.30 7.96 -4.11
CA GLY A 99 9.55 6.78 -4.54
C GLY A 99 10.47 5.64 -5.01
N LEU A 100 11.47 5.95 -5.84
CA LEU A 100 12.44 4.95 -6.33
C LEU A 100 13.22 4.25 -5.21
N SER A 101 13.30 4.83 -4.03
CA SER A 101 14.15 4.33 -2.94
C SER A 101 13.38 3.81 -1.73
N ALA A 102 12.22 4.35 -1.42
CA ALA A 102 11.49 4.07 -0.17
C ALA A 102 11.06 2.59 0.00
N GLY A 103 10.85 1.86 -1.10
CA GLY A 103 10.41 0.46 -1.09
C GLY A 103 11.46 -0.54 -0.62
N ALA A 104 12.75 -0.19 -0.70
CA ALA A 104 13.84 -1.08 -0.34
C ALA A 104 13.75 -1.56 1.12
N GLY A 105 13.40 -0.67 2.05
CA GLY A 105 13.29 -0.98 3.47
C GLY A 105 12.33 -2.11 3.77
N LEU A 106 11.15 -2.11 3.14
CA LEU A 106 10.15 -3.16 3.34
C LEU A 106 10.53 -4.46 2.62
N VAL A 107 10.88 -4.38 1.32
CA VAL A 107 11.13 -5.57 0.48
C VAL A 107 12.40 -6.29 0.92
N VAL A 108 13.52 -5.58 1.04
CA VAL A 108 14.79 -6.17 1.44
C VAL A 108 14.79 -6.51 2.93
N GLY A 109 14.10 -5.72 3.76
CA GLY A 109 13.92 -6.02 5.18
C GLY A 109 13.22 -7.36 5.43
N GLN A 110 12.18 -7.68 4.66
CA GLN A 110 11.53 -9.00 4.72
C GLN A 110 12.45 -10.15 4.28
N ALA A 111 13.33 -9.91 3.29
CA ALA A 111 14.33 -10.87 2.87
C ALA A 111 15.37 -11.12 3.97
N ILE A 112 15.90 -10.07 4.61
CA ILE A 112 16.81 -10.16 5.74
C ILE A 112 16.23 -10.98 6.90
N VAL A 113 14.95 -10.80 7.20
CA VAL A 113 14.29 -11.61 8.26
C VAL A 113 14.32 -13.08 7.92
N ARG A 114 14.05 -13.45 6.64
CA ARG A 114 14.11 -14.85 6.19
C ARG A 114 15.53 -15.42 6.13
N ASP A 115 16.51 -14.55 5.86
CA ASP A 115 17.92 -14.97 5.82
C ASP A 115 18.50 -15.22 7.23
N CYS A 116 17.98 -14.51 8.25
CA CYS A 116 18.57 -14.50 9.61
C CYS A 116 17.83 -15.34 10.64
N TYR A 117 16.55 -15.67 10.42
CA TYR A 117 15.73 -16.29 11.44
C TYR A 117 15.02 -17.57 10.96
N GLU A 118 14.90 -18.54 11.84
CA GLU A 118 14.07 -19.72 11.63
C GLU A 118 12.57 -19.33 11.52
N GLU A 119 11.78 -20.19 10.90
CA GLU A 119 10.41 -19.90 10.49
C GLU A 119 9.53 -19.29 11.61
N GLY A 120 9.59 -19.82 12.82
CA GLY A 120 8.80 -19.34 13.96
C GLY A 120 9.19 -17.93 14.40
N VAL A 121 10.50 -17.66 14.51
CA VAL A 121 11.04 -16.35 14.89
C VAL A 121 10.87 -15.34 13.75
N ALA A 122 11.08 -15.78 12.50
CA ALA A 122 10.87 -14.95 11.32
C ALA A 122 9.42 -14.45 11.25
N ARG A 123 8.43 -15.32 11.46
CA ARG A 123 7.01 -14.97 11.48
C ARG A 123 6.70 -13.90 12.54
N ARG A 124 7.22 -14.08 13.77
CA ARG A 124 7.04 -13.11 14.87
C ARG A 124 7.69 -11.76 14.53
N THR A 125 8.90 -11.79 13.98
CA THR A 125 9.64 -10.56 13.59
C THR A 125 8.91 -9.81 12.49
N LEU A 126 8.42 -10.49 11.46
CA LEU A 126 7.61 -9.89 10.40
C LEU A 126 6.32 -9.27 10.96
N SER A 127 5.68 -9.92 11.93
CA SER A 127 4.49 -9.35 12.59
C SER A 127 4.79 -8.03 13.31
N TYR A 128 5.93 -7.92 13.99
CA TYR A 128 6.35 -6.65 14.60
C TYR A 128 6.62 -5.55 13.56
N ILE A 129 7.28 -5.90 12.44
CA ILE A 129 7.52 -4.95 11.35
C ILE A 129 6.20 -4.44 10.77
N VAL A 130 5.24 -5.34 10.54
CA VAL A 130 3.89 -4.98 10.03
C VAL A 130 3.13 -4.12 11.05
N MET A 131 3.25 -4.41 12.35
CA MET A 131 2.64 -3.60 13.39
C MET A 131 3.18 -2.15 13.37
N VAL A 132 4.50 -1.99 13.30
CA VAL A 132 5.16 -0.68 13.22
C VAL A 132 4.75 0.05 11.93
N PHE A 133 4.72 -0.65 10.79
CA PHE A 133 4.23 -0.13 9.52
C PHE A 133 2.80 0.43 9.62
N ASN A 134 1.90 -0.29 10.28
CA ASN A 134 0.49 0.10 10.42
C ASN A 134 0.25 1.26 11.43
N VAL A 135 1.18 1.50 12.35
CA VAL A 135 1.10 2.64 13.27
C VAL A 135 1.54 3.95 12.60
N SER A 136 2.43 3.86 11.61
CA SER A 136 2.96 5.03 10.89
C SER A 136 1.86 5.96 10.34
N PRO A 137 0.78 5.48 9.69
CA PRO A 137 -0.28 6.35 9.18
C PRO A 137 -1.08 7.11 10.26
N ALA A 138 -1.03 6.70 11.51
CA ALA A 138 -1.65 7.47 12.60
C ALA A 138 -0.73 8.60 13.09
N LEU A 139 0.57 8.35 13.17
CA LEU A 139 1.53 9.31 13.73
C LEU A 139 2.06 10.28 12.68
N ALA A 140 2.28 9.83 11.45
CA ALA A 140 2.91 10.64 10.42
C ALA A 140 2.11 11.89 10.04
N PRO A 141 0.77 11.84 9.81
CA PRO A 141 0.01 13.04 9.50
C PRO A 141 -0.05 14.01 10.69
N LEU A 142 -0.07 13.49 11.93
CA LEU A 142 -0.03 14.32 13.13
C LEU A 142 1.26 15.13 13.19
N LEU A 143 2.40 14.46 13.01
CA LEU A 143 3.71 15.13 13.00
C LEU A 143 3.84 16.08 11.80
N GLY A 144 3.40 15.64 10.62
CA GLY A 144 3.43 16.43 9.39
C GLY A 144 2.58 17.70 9.50
N GLY A 145 1.36 17.59 10.05
CA GLY A 145 0.48 18.73 10.30
C GLY A 145 1.08 19.75 11.27
N GLN A 146 1.63 19.30 12.38
CA GLN A 146 2.31 20.18 13.35
C GLN A 146 3.55 20.87 12.75
N LEU A 147 4.37 20.10 12.01
CA LEU A 147 5.55 20.69 11.34
C LEU A 147 5.13 21.71 10.28
N THR A 148 4.13 21.38 9.46
CA THR A 148 3.63 22.31 8.43
C THR A 148 3.09 23.59 9.04
N ALA A 149 2.29 23.50 10.11
CA ALA A 149 1.68 24.65 10.77
C ALA A 149 2.70 25.59 11.44
N HIS A 150 3.76 25.04 12.06
CA HIS A 150 4.70 25.83 12.85
C HIS A 150 6.01 26.18 12.12
N HIS A 151 6.44 25.35 11.16
CA HIS A 151 7.75 25.48 10.50
C HIS A 151 7.65 25.45 8.96
N GLY A 152 6.44 25.34 8.42
CA GLY A 152 6.19 25.22 6.99
C GLY A 152 6.43 23.82 6.44
N TRP A 153 5.94 23.58 5.22
CA TRP A 153 5.95 22.27 4.57
C TRP A 153 7.36 21.70 4.34
N ARG A 154 8.38 22.56 4.19
CA ARG A 154 9.79 22.13 4.05
C ARG A 154 10.29 21.34 5.25
N ALA A 155 9.81 21.65 6.45
CA ALA A 155 10.18 20.97 7.67
C ALA A 155 9.77 19.48 7.66
N VAL A 156 8.69 19.13 6.96
CA VAL A 156 8.27 17.73 6.77
C VAL A 156 9.35 16.94 6.03
N PHE A 157 9.89 17.48 4.94
CA PHE A 157 10.96 16.81 4.19
C PHE A 157 12.27 16.76 4.98
N LEU A 158 12.59 17.79 5.76
CA LEU A 158 13.77 17.77 6.65
C LEU A 158 13.62 16.72 7.77
N MET A 159 12.43 16.52 8.31
CA MET A 159 12.12 15.43 9.24
C MET A 159 12.38 14.06 8.57
N LEU A 160 11.94 13.89 7.32
CA LEU A 160 12.19 12.67 6.55
C LEU A 160 13.68 12.46 6.26
N VAL A 161 14.44 13.53 6.01
CA VAL A 161 15.93 13.47 5.92
C VAL A 161 16.52 13.00 7.24
N ALA A 162 16.11 13.56 8.37
CA ALA A 162 16.61 13.16 9.69
C ALA A 162 16.30 11.68 9.99
N LEU A 163 15.09 11.22 9.68
CA LEU A 163 14.67 9.83 9.82
C LEU A 163 15.53 8.89 8.98
N ALA A 164 15.77 9.25 7.71
CA ALA A 164 16.58 8.45 6.78
C ALA A 164 18.07 8.47 7.15
N LEU A 165 18.60 9.59 7.64
CA LEU A 165 19.98 9.68 8.17
C LEU A 165 20.15 8.78 9.40
N ALA A 166 19.20 8.80 10.34
CA ALA A 166 19.23 7.90 11.48
C ALA A 166 19.20 6.42 11.03
N ALA A 167 18.35 6.08 10.06
CA ALA A 167 18.32 4.75 9.48
C ALA A 167 19.64 4.39 8.78
N LEU A 168 20.22 5.31 8.00
CA LEU A 168 21.49 5.10 7.31
C LEU A 168 22.65 4.84 8.28
N LEU A 169 22.75 5.64 9.35
CA LEU A 169 23.76 5.47 10.38
C LEU A 169 23.58 4.14 11.12
N LEU A 170 22.36 3.81 11.54
CA LEU A 170 22.08 2.55 12.21
C LEU A 170 22.35 1.33 11.32
N CYS A 171 21.95 1.39 10.04
CA CYS A 171 22.25 0.33 9.08
C CYS A 171 23.75 0.23 8.78
N GLY A 172 24.44 1.37 8.63
CA GLY A 172 25.88 1.40 8.41
C GLY A 172 26.68 0.76 9.55
N MET A 173 26.25 1.01 10.81
CA MET A 173 26.96 0.52 12.01
C MET A 173 26.54 -0.89 12.44
N ARG A 174 25.28 -1.27 12.26
CA ARG A 174 24.69 -2.46 12.93
C ARG A 174 24.08 -3.50 11.98
N LEU A 175 23.85 -3.17 10.70
CA LEU A 175 23.26 -4.12 9.76
C LEU A 175 24.38 -4.95 9.12
N PRO A 176 24.50 -6.26 9.41
CA PRO A 176 25.43 -7.14 8.71
C PRO A 176 24.95 -7.43 7.28
N GLU A 177 25.86 -7.86 6.41
CA GLU A 177 25.46 -8.48 5.16
C GLU A 177 24.92 -9.89 5.44
N THR A 178 23.68 -10.16 5.05
CA THR A 178 23.01 -11.43 5.34
C THR A 178 23.02 -12.41 4.16
N LEU A 179 23.37 -11.90 2.95
CA LEU A 179 23.46 -12.72 1.76
C LEU A 179 24.94 -12.97 1.38
N PRO A 180 25.51 -14.16 1.70
CA PRO A 180 26.88 -14.48 1.32
C PRO A 180 27.09 -14.39 -0.20
N VAL A 181 28.29 -13.97 -0.63
CA VAL A 181 28.63 -13.80 -2.05
C VAL A 181 28.33 -15.05 -2.87
N ALA A 182 28.58 -16.23 -2.29
CA ALA A 182 28.34 -17.51 -2.94
C ALA A 182 26.83 -17.82 -3.20
N ARG A 183 25.91 -17.14 -2.51
CA ARG A 183 24.44 -17.30 -2.68
C ARG A 183 23.84 -16.18 -3.53
N ARG A 184 24.61 -15.21 -3.97
CA ARG A 184 24.13 -14.13 -4.84
C ARG A 184 23.76 -14.67 -6.20
N GLN A 185 22.63 -14.23 -6.71
CA GLN A 185 22.13 -14.65 -8.02
C GLN A 185 22.43 -13.54 -9.05
N PRO A 186 23.00 -13.88 -10.22
CA PRO A 186 23.18 -12.87 -11.26
C PRO A 186 21.83 -12.33 -11.72
N LEU A 187 21.83 -11.05 -12.14
CA LEU A 187 20.64 -10.41 -12.69
C LEU A 187 20.25 -11.07 -14.03
N ALA A 188 19.35 -12.03 -13.98
CA ALA A 188 18.87 -12.76 -15.14
C ALA A 188 17.62 -12.06 -15.75
N TRP A 189 17.80 -10.87 -16.34
CA TRP A 189 16.70 -10.07 -16.89
C TRP A 189 15.81 -10.83 -17.88
N ARG A 190 16.38 -11.72 -18.69
CA ARG A 190 15.62 -12.55 -19.65
C ARG A 190 14.70 -13.54 -18.96
N GLU A 191 15.18 -14.17 -17.90
CA GLU A 191 14.39 -15.12 -17.10
C GLU A 191 13.29 -14.40 -16.34
N LEU A 192 13.66 -13.29 -15.68
CA LEU A 192 12.71 -12.42 -14.97
C LEU A 192 11.59 -11.96 -15.92
N GLY A 193 11.95 -11.47 -17.11
CA GLY A 193 10.98 -11.03 -18.12
C GLY A 193 10.07 -12.16 -18.59
N ARG A 194 10.63 -13.36 -18.86
CA ARG A 194 9.86 -14.54 -19.26
C ARG A 194 8.87 -14.98 -18.20
N ASP A 195 9.29 -14.99 -16.94
CA ASP A 195 8.44 -15.44 -15.84
C ASP A 195 7.39 -14.41 -15.48
N THR A 196 7.75 -13.12 -15.51
CA THR A 196 6.79 -12.01 -15.44
C THR A 196 5.73 -12.16 -16.54
N TRP A 197 6.15 -12.38 -17.79
CA TRP A 197 5.22 -12.57 -18.91
C TRP A 197 4.29 -13.76 -18.74
N ARG A 198 4.80 -14.88 -18.19
CA ARG A 198 3.98 -16.06 -17.88
C ARG A 198 2.90 -15.75 -16.85
N LEU A 199 3.25 -15.03 -15.77
CA LEU A 199 2.29 -14.63 -14.75
C LEU A 199 1.26 -13.64 -15.29
N LEU A 200 1.68 -12.67 -16.10
CA LEU A 200 0.78 -11.70 -16.74
C LEU A 200 -0.22 -12.36 -17.71
N ARG A 201 0.17 -13.46 -18.35
CA ARG A 201 -0.74 -14.24 -19.21
C ARG A 201 -1.68 -15.18 -18.45
N ASN A 202 -1.45 -15.39 -17.18
CA ASN A 202 -2.32 -16.20 -16.33
C ASN A 202 -3.57 -15.40 -15.96
N ARG A 203 -4.70 -15.69 -16.63
CA ARG A 203 -5.97 -14.97 -16.44
C ARG A 203 -6.47 -15.01 -14.99
N SER A 204 -6.29 -16.12 -14.29
CA SER A 204 -6.72 -16.26 -12.89
C SER A 204 -5.88 -15.37 -11.97
N TYR A 205 -4.55 -15.38 -12.16
CA TYR A 205 -3.62 -14.53 -11.41
C TYR A 205 -3.91 -13.03 -11.64
N MET A 206 -4.03 -12.60 -12.91
CA MET A 206 -4.32 -11.21 -13.25
C MET A 206 -5.71 -10.77 -12.78
N GLY A 207 -6.70 -11.65 -12.86
CA GLY A 207 -8.02 -11.38 -12.31
C GLY A 207 -8.00 -11.15 -10.81
N MET A 208 -7.21 -11.93 -10.07
CA MET A 208 -7.04 -11.74 -8.62
C MET A 208 -6.26 -10.46 -8.29
N ILE A 209 -5.25 -10.11 -9.08
CA ILE A 209 -4.55 -8.81 -8.97
C ILE A 209 -5.53 -7.66 -9.19
N LEU A 210 -6.34 -7.71 -10.24
CA LEU A 210 -7.33 -6.67 -10.52
C LEU A 210 -8.33 -6.50 -9.36
N VAL A 211 -8.83 -7.61 -8.81
CA VAL A 211 -9.72 -7.61 -7.63
C VAL A 211 -9.10 -6.87 -6.45
N THR A 212 -7.85 -7.18 -6.11
CA THR A 212 -7.17 -6.52 -4.99
C THR A 212 -6.75 -5.09 -5.30
N SER A 213 -6.35 -4.79 -6.54
CA SER A 213 -6.02 -3.42 -6.97
C SER A 213 -7.24 -2.50 -6.94
N LEU A 214 -8.44 -2.99 -7.25
CA LEU A 214 -9.68 -2.23 -7.10
C LEU A 214 -9.99 -1.88 -5.64
N LEU A 215 -9.70 -2.77 -4.69
CA LEU A 215 -9.84 -2.46 -3.26
C LEU A 215 -8.85 -1.38 -2.82
N VAL A 216 -7.60 -1.48 -3.27
CA VAL A 216 -6.57 -0.45 -3.01
C VAL A 216 -6.92 0.86 -3.72
N ALA A 217 -7.56 0.83 -4.89
CA ALA A 217 -8.09 2.00 -5.57
C ALA A 217 -9.17 2.73 -4.74
N GLY A 218 -10.08 1.98 -4.11
CA GLY A 218 -11.03 2.54 -3.14
C GLY A 218 -10.34 3.25 -1.97
N GLN A 219 -9.26 2.67 -1.45
CA GLN A 219 -8.46 3.32 -0.40
C GLN A 219 -7.70 4.55 -0.93
N ALA A 220 -7.28 4.54 -2.21
CA ALA A 220 -6.60 5.68 -2.82
C ALA A 220 -7.51 6.93 -2.91
N PHE A 221 -8.81 6.76 -3.16
CA PHE A 221 -9.78 7.87 -3.06
C PHE A 221 -9.82 8.47 -1.65
N LEU A 222 -9.79 7.63 -0.62
CA LEU A 222 -9.84 8.06 0.76
C LEU A 222 -8.55 8.77 1.20
N ILE A 223 -7.39 8.17 0.95
CA ILE A 223 -6.09 8.74 1.37
C ILE A 223 -5.71 9.91 0.48
N GLY A 224 -5.84 9.78 -0.84
CA GLY A 224 -5.52 10.86 -1.79
C GLY A 224 -6.47 12.04 -1.69
N GLY A 225 -7.74 11.80 -1.36
CA GLY A 225 -8.74 12.83 -1.13
C GLY A 225 -8.73 13.44 0.27
N ALA A 226 -7.91 12.91 1.20
CA ALA A 226 -7.88 13.38 2.59
C ALA A 226 -7.57 14.88 2.74
N PRO A 227 -6.63 15.50 2.00
CA PRO A 227 -6.38 16.93 2.10
C PRO A 227 -7.62 17.78 1.75
N ASP A 228 -8.28 17.49 0.63
CA ASP A 228 -9.51 18.18 0.22
C ASP A 228 -10.65 17.94 1.21
N PHE A 229 -10.83 16.70 1.66
CA PHE A 229 -11.88 16.34 2.61
C PHE A 229 -11.73 17.05 3.96
N ILE A 230 -10.50 17.10 4.52
CA ILE A 230 -10.26 17.71 5.83
C ILE A 230 -10.35 19.24 5.75
N VAL A 231 -9.70 19.85 4.76
CA VAL A 231 -9.56 21.30 4.69
C VAL A 231 -10.80 21.95 4.06
N HIS A 232 -11.29 21.44 2.92
CA HIS A 232 -12.35 22.07 2.16
C HIS A 232 -13.75 21.56 2.53
N THR A 233 -13.88 20.26 2.90
CA THR A 233 -15.20 19.68 3.24
C THR A 233 -15.51 19.80 4.73
N LEU A 234 -14.57 19.44 5.62
CA LEU A 234 -14.78 19.54 7.07
C LEU A 234 -14.37 20.89 7.66
N HIS A 235 -13.76 21.78 6.87
CA HIS A 235 -13.26 23.09 7.29
C HIS A 235 -12.33 23.03 8.51
N LEU A 236 -11.54 21.96 8.60
CA LEU A 236 -10.58 21.77 9.69
C LEU A 236 -9.19 22.24 9.27
N SER A 237 -8.35 22.52 10.28
CA SER A 237 -6.96 22.96 10.06
C SER A 237 -6.04 21.82 9.59
N GLU A 238 -4.89 22.21 9.05
CA GLU A 238 -3.83 21.27 8.63
C GLU A 238 -3.29 20.38 9.79
N THR A 239 -3.58 20.75 11.06
CA THR A 239 -3.22 19.96 12.24
C THR A 239 -4.24 18.87 12.58
N ALA A 240 -5.44 18.91 11.99
CA ALA A 240 -6.56 18.02 12.32
C ALA A 240 -6.57 16.68 11.55
N PHE A 241 -5.52 16.36 10.77
CA PHE A 241 -5.45 15.11 10.01
C PHE A 241 -5.59 13.86 10.88
N ALA A 242 -5.19 13.92 12.14
CA ALA A 242 -5.41 12.85 13.11
C ALA A 242 -6.89 12.48 13.27
N VAL A 243 -7.82 13.41 13.08
CA VAL A 243 -9.27 13.18 13.19
C VAL A 243 -9.74 12.14 12.16
N LEU A 244 -9.14 12.11 10.98
CA LEU A 244 -9.42 11.11 9.96
C LEU A 244 -8.54 9.86 10.14
N PHE A 245 -7.22 10.02 10.26
CA PHE A 245 -6.27 8.91 10.20
C PHE A 245 -6.29 8.01 11.44
N VAL A 246 -6.54 8.53 12.64
CA VAL A 246 -6.63 7.71 13.86
C VAL A 246 -7.80 6.72 13.78
N PRO A 247 -9.04 7.11 13.42
CA PRO A 247 -10.13 6.17 13.19
C PRO A 247 -9.84 5.16 12.07
N LEU A 248 -9.18 5.56 10.97
CA LEU A 248 -8.82 4.66 9.88
C LEU A 248 -7.86 3.57 10.36
N VAL A 249 -6.82 3.93 11.12
CA VAL A 249 -5.86 2.98 11.69
C VAL A 249 -6.55 2.09 12.72
N ALA A 250 -7.42 2.64 13.58
CA ALA A 250 -8.19 1.85 14.53
C ALA A 250 -9.08 0.83 13.81
N GLY A 251 -9.76 1.24 12.73
CA GLY A 251 -10.55 0.35 11.87
C GLY A 251 -9.70 -0.76 11.25
N ALA A 252 -8.53 -0.42 10.68
CA ALA A 252 -7.61 -1.39 10.10
C ALA A 252 -7.10 -2.39 11.16
N MET A 253 -6.76 -1.93 12.36
CA MET A 253 -6.35 -2.81 13.46
C MET A 253 -7.48 -3.74 13.89
N ALA A 254 -8.69 -3.22 14.06
CA ALA A 254 -9.86 -4.02 14.40
C ALA A 254 -10.14 -5.09 13.33
N GLY A 255 -10.04 -4.74 12.04
CA GLY A 255 -10.18 -5.67 10.92
C GLY A 255 -9.11 -6.75 10.91
N ALA A 256 -7.84 -6.40 11.17
CA ALA A 256 -6.75 -7.36 11.24
C ALA A 256 -6.90 -8.32 12.43
N VAL A 257 -7.29 -7.81 13.60
CA VAL A 257 -7.60 -8.64 14.79
C VAL A 257 -8.78 -9.57 14.51
N ALA A 258 -9.85 -9.05 13.88
CA ALA A 258 -11.00 -9.87 13.49
C ALA A 258 -10.60 -10.98 12.52
N ALA A 259 -9.77 -10.68 11.49
CA ALA A 259 -9.25 -11.68 10.55
C ALA A 259 -8.47 -12.77 11.28
N ALA A 260 -7.57 -12.40 12.20
CA ALA A 260 -6.79 -13.35 12.99
C ALA A 260 -7.67 -14.23 13.89
N ALA A 261 -8.63 -13.64 14.60
CA ALA A 261 -9.54 -14.36 15.49
C ALA A 261 -10.48 -15.31 14.73
N LEU A 262 -10.92 -14.93 13.53
CA LEU A 262 -11.83 -15.73 12.71
C LEU A 262 -11.12 -16.81 11.90
N SER A 263 -9.81 -16.67 11.62
CA SER A 263 -9.04 -17.62 10.82
C SER A 263 -9.03 -19.06 11.38
N THR A 264 -9.25 -19.23 12.69
CA THR A 264 -9.34 -20.54 13.34
C THR A 264 -10.72 -21.16 13.26
N ARG A 265 -11.77 -20.36 12.95
CA ARG A 265 -13.17 -20.79 12.97
C ARG A 265 -13.84 -20.76 11.60
N TRP A 266 -13.37 -19.91 10.71
CA TRP A 266 -13.94 -19.68 9.39
C TRP A 266 -12.96 -20.08 8.29
N ASP A 267 -13.51 -20.59 7.21
CA ASP A 267 -12.74 -20.72 5.98
C ASP A 267 -12.52 -19.34 5.32
N ASP A 268 -11.47 -19.22 4.51
CA ASP A 268 -11.14 -17.99 3.79
C ASP A 268 -12.34 -17.44 3.01
N GLY A 269 -13.20 -18.32 2.45
CA GLY A 269 -14.35 -17.91 1.66
C GLY A 269 -15.43 -17.21 2.48
N LYS A 270 -15.60 -17.58 3.75
CA LYS A 270 -16.52 -16.89 4.69
C LYS A 270 -15.92 -15.56 5.11
N THR A 271 -14.64 -15.52 5.44
CA THR A 271 -13.91 -14.31 5.83
C THR A 271 -13.98 -13.27 4.71
N ILE A 272 -13.68 -13.67 3.47
CA ILE A 272 -13.75 -12.79 2.30
C ILE A 272 -15.16 -12.25 2.09
N ARG A 273 -16.20 -13.08 2.18
CA ARG A 273 -17.59 -12.64 2.02
C ARG A 273 -18.01 -11.64 3.10
N CYS A 274 -17.69 -11.92 4.36
CA CYS A 274 -17.98 -11.02 5.46
C CYS A 274 -17.29 -9.66 5.28
N ALA A 275 -16.03 -9.65 4.90
CA ALA A 275 -15.28 -8.43 4.64
C ALA A 275 -15.87 -7.60 3.48
N TYR A 276 -16.28 -8.25 2.37
CA TYR A 276 -16.96 -7.54 1.30
C TYR A 276 -18.31 -6.97 1.74
N LEU A 277 -19.11 -7.72 2.50
CA LEU A 277 -20.40 -7.23 3.03
C LEU A 277 -20.18 -6.02 3.95
N LEU A 278 -19.13 -6.05 4.79
CA LEU A 278 -18.76 -4.94 5.66
C LEU A 278 -18.36 -3.71 4.84
N MET A 279 -17.51 -3.87 3.81
CA MET A 279 -17.06 -2.77 2.95
C MET A 279 -18.20 -2.20 2.10
N ILE A 280 -19.04 -3.05 1.50
CA ILE A 280 -20.21 -2.61 0.72
C ILE A 280 -21.21 -1.88 1.64
N GLY A 281 -21.50 -2.46 2.79
CA GLY A 281 -22.40 -1.85 3.77
C GLY A 281 -21.91 -0.49 4.25
N SER A 282 -20.62 -0.38 4.60
CA SER A 282 -20.04 0.90 5.05
C SER A 282 -20.00 1.95 3.94
N CYS A 283 -19.60 1.60 2.71
CA CYS A 283 -19.59 2.54 1.59
C CYS A 283 -21.02 2.97 1.20
N SER A 284 -21.99 2.05 1.23
CA SER A 284 -23.39 2.38 0.97
C SER A 284 -23.96 3.30 2.05
N ALA A 285 -23.72 2.99 3.33
CA ALA A 285 -24.13 3.85 4.44
C ALA A 285 -23.46 5.24 4.37
N TYR A 286 -22.19 5.30 4.00
CA TYR A 286 -21.47 6.56 3.79
C TYR A 286 -22.09 7.38 2.65
N THR A 287 -22.41 6.74 1.53
CA THR A 287 -23.08 7.38 0.38
C THR A 287 -24.45 7.93 0.77
N VAL A 288 -25.27 7.13 1.47
CA VAL A 288 -26.59 7.56 1.94
C VAL A 288 -26.46 8.71 2.95
N TYR A 289 -25.50 8.64 3.87
CA TYR A 289 -25.24 9.70 4.82
C TYR A 289 -24.89 11.03 4.13
N LEU A 290 -23.95 11.01 3.17
CA LEU A 290 -23.54 12.20 2.44
C LEU A 290 -24.62 12.76 1.50
N PHE A 291 -25.51 11.90 1.01
CA PHE A 291 -26.69 12.32 0.25
C PHE A 291 -27.70 13.04 1.14
N ALA A 292 -27.93 12.53 2.36
CA ALA A 292 -28.86 13.13 3.31
C ALA A 292 -28.29 14.36 4.04
N CYS A 293 -26.96 14.39 4.26
CA CYS A 293 -26.23 15.44 4.97
C CYS A 293 -25.10 15.98 4.08
N PRO A 294 -25.38 16.97 3.20
CA PRO A 294 -24.37 17.52 2.29
C PRO A 294 -23.16 18.15 2.99
N ILE A 295 -23.34 18.62 4.23
CA ILE A 295 -22.27 19.11 5.10
C ILE A 295 -21.99 18.02 6.13
N PRO A 296 -20.95 17.19 5.92
CA PRO A 296 -20.69 16.08 6.81
C PRO A 296 -20.16 16.51 8.17
N GLU A 297 -20.67 15.90 9.23
CA GLU A 297 -20.32 16.20 10.62
C GLU A 297 -19.56 15.03 11.26
N LEU A 298 -18.69 15.35 12.22
CA LEU A 298 -18.05 14.37 13.08
C LEU A 298 -19.06 13.83 14.13
N PRO A 299 -18.99 12.53 14.49
CA PRO A 299 -17.98 11.54 14.07
C PRO A 299 -18.35 10.78 12.78
N TRP A 300 -19.56 10.97 12.24
CA TRP A 300 -20.11 10.14 11.15
C TRP A 300 -19.30 10.24 9.85
N ALA A 301 -18.74 11.42 9.57
CA ALA A 301 -17.89 11.69 8.41
C ALA A 301 -16.65 10.76 8.32
N VAL A 302 -16.14 10.28 9.45
CA VAL A 302 -14.92 9.44 9.54
C VAL A 302 -15.22 7.98 9.92
N LEU A 303 -16.38 7.71 10.52
CA LEU A 303 -16.76 6.37 10.98
C LEU A 303 -16.87 5.38 9.82
N TRP A 304 -17.59 5.73 8.76
CA TRP A 304 -17.80 4.84 7.63
C TRP A 304 -16.51 4.50 6.88
N PRO A 305 -15.64 5.49 6.57
CA PRO A 305 -14.29 5.22 6.06
C PRO A 305 -13.45 4.31 6.97
N ALA A 306 -13.54 4.44 8.29
CA ALA A 306 -12.85 3.57 9.22
C ALA A 306 -13.35 2.11 9.16
N VAL A 307 -14.66 1.91 9.06
CA VAL A 307 -15.25 0.58 8.89
C VAL A 307 -14.84 -0.05 7.55
N PHE A 308 -14.82 0.74 6.46
CA PHE A 308 -14.29 0.30 5.16
C PHE A 308 -12.84 -0.19 5.27
N THR A 309 -11.98 0.59 5.94
CA THR A 309 -10.57 0.24 6.12
C THR A 309 -10.41 -1.03 6.96
N GLY A 310 -11.31 -1.25 7.94
CA GLY A 310 -11.39 -2.50 8.70
C GLY A 310 -11.71 -3.70 7.82
N GLY A 311 -12.70 -3.58 6.94
CA GLY A 311 -13.03 -4.61 5.96
C GLY A 311 -11.88 -4.92 5.00
N LEU A 312 -11.18 -3.87 4.54
CA LEU A 312 -10.01 -4.01 3.70
C LEU A 312 -8.87 -4.77 4.40
N ALA A 313 -8.54 -4.39 5.63
CA ALA A 313 -7.53 -5.08 6.43
C ALA A 313 -7.89 -6.54 6.71
N MET A 314 -9.18 -6.85 6.83
CA MET A 314 -9.68 -8.20 7.05
C MET A 314 -9.55 -9.08 5.80
N VAL A 315 -9.77 -8.55 4.60
CA VAL A 315 -9.80 -9.33 3.34
C VAL A 315 -8.42 -9.55 2.72
N MET A 316 -7.50 -8.57 2.86
CA MET A 316 -6.23 -8.55 2.14
C MET A 316 -5.32 -9.78 2.39
N PRO A 317 -5.15 -10.29 3.63
CA PRO A 317 -4.32 -11.46 3.87
C PRO A 317 -4.82 -12.70 3.11
N ALA A 318 -6.13 -12.97 3.15
CA ALA A 318 -6.72 -14.13 2.49
C ALA A 318 -6.61 -14.06 0.95
N LEU A 319 -6.83 -12.87 0.36
CA LEU A 319 -6.65 -12.67 -1.09
C LEU A 319 -5.18 -12.79 -1.49
N THR A 320 -4.25 -12.21 -0.72
CA THR A 320 -2.81 -12.28 -0.99
C THR A 320 -2.32 -13.72 -1.00
N LEU A 321 -2.67 -14.54 -0.01
CA LEU A 321 -2.30 -15.95 0.03
C LEU A 321 -2.80 -16.71 -1.21
N ARG A 322 -4.02 -16.45 -1.65
CA ARG A 322 -4.57 -17.06 -2.87
C ARG A 322 -3.83 -16.61 -4.13
N ILE A 323 -3.43 -15.35 -4.23
CA ILE A 323 -2.63 -14.85 -5.35
C ILE A 323 -1.27 -15.56 -5.41
N LEU A 324 -0.58 -15.66 -4.27
CA LEU A 324 0.72 -16.32 -4.19
C LEU A 324 0.66 -17.81 -4.51
N ALA A 325 -0.45 -18.48 -4.22
CA ALA A 325 -0.67 -19.88 -4.57
C ALA A 325 -0.69 -20.15 -6.09
N HIS A 326 -0.90 -19.11 -6.94
CA HIS A 326 -0.82 -19.26 -8.40
C HIS A 326 0.62 -19.28 -8.95
N ALA A 327 1.62 -19.01 -8.11
CA ALA A 327 3.03 -18.96 -8.50
C ALA A 327 3.92 -19.82 -7.58
N PRO A 328 3.71 -21.15 -7.50
CA PRO A 328 4.53 -22.03 -6.68
C PRO A 328 6.00 -21.97 -7.17
N GLY A 329 6.94 -21.82 -6.22
CA GLY A 329 8.37 -21.65 -6.50
C GLY A 329 8.81 -20.25 -6.94
N ARG A 330 7.88 -19.29 -7.18
CA ARG A 330 8.16 -17.89 -7.56
C ARG A 330 7.29 -16.88 -6.80
N THR A 331 7.05 -17.18 -5.55
CA THR A 331 6.19 -16.36 -4.69
C THR A 331 6.71 -14.92 -4.52
N GLY A 332 8.05 -14.74 -4.55
CA GLY A 332 8.67 -13.39 -4.48
C GLY A 332 8.30 -12.53 -5.68
N LEU A 333 8.42 -13.05 -6.91
CA LEU A 333 8.02 -12.35 -8.13
C LEU A 333 6.51 -12.05 -8.14
N ALA A 334 5.69 -13.01 -7.73
CA ALA A 334 4.25 -12.83 -7.64
C ALA A 334 3.87 -11.73 -6.62
N ALA A 335 4.54 -11.68 -5.47
CA ALA A 335 4.32 -10.63 -4.48
C ALA A 335 4.77 -9.24 -5.00
N SER A 336 5.90 -9.17 -5.71
CA SER A 336 6.39 -7.93 -6.32
C SER A 336 5.43 -7.40 -7.39
N LEU A 337 4.92 -8.28 -8.27
CA LEU A 337 3.92 -7.90 -9.27
C LEU A 337 2.60 -7.46 -8.63
N LEU A 338 2.14 -8.14 -7.58
CA LEU A 338 0.97 -7.73 -6.81
C LEU A 338 1.15 -6.32 -6.26
N GLY A 339 2.27 -6.07 -5.57
CA GLY A 339 2.60 -4.75 -5.02
C GLY A 339 2.70 -3.68 -6.10
N PHE A 340 3.32 -4.01 -7.24
CA PHE A 340 3.40 -3.10 -8.39
C PHE A 340 2.02 -2.66 -8.87
N PHE A 341 1.13 -3.60 -9.18
CA PHE A 341 -0.20 -3.26 -9.71
C PHE A 341 -1.07 -2.53 -8.69
N GLN A 342 -0.95 -2.87 -7.40
CA GLN A 342 -1.66 -2.16 -6.33
C GLN A 342 -1.19 -0.70 -6.22
N MET A 343 0.13 -0.47 -6.18
CA MET A 343 0.67 0.88 -6.03
C MET A 343 0.59 1.71 -7.31
N ALA A 344 0.73 1.09 -8.48
CA ALA A 344 0.48 1.75 -9.76
C ALA A 344 -1.00 2.14 -9.91
N GLY A 345 -1.92 1.25 -9.52
CA GLY A 345 -3.34 1.55 -9.45
C GLY A 345 -3.65 2.68 -8.48
N PHE A 346 -3.03 2.66 -7.29
CA PHE A 346 -3.11 3.77 -6.33
C PHE A 346 -2.63 5.09 -6.95
N SER A 347 -1.48 5.08 -7.64
CA SER A 347 -0.93 6.25 -8.32
C SER A 347 -1.90 6.83 -9.34
N VAL A 348 -2.45 5.98 -10.21
CA VAL A 348 -3.42 6.41 -11.23
C VAL A 348 -4.66 7.02 -10.60
N VAL A 349 -5.23 6.34 -9.60
CA VAL A 349 -6.44 6.84 -8.94
C VAL A 349 -6.15 8.12 -8.17
N SER A 350 -5.08 8.17 -7.37
CA SER A 350 -4.72 9.34 -6.60
C SER A 350 -4.37 10.54 -7.48
N GLY A 351 -3.59 10.32 -8.56
CA GLY A 351 -3.12 11.41 -9.40
C GLY A 351 -4.14 11.93 -10.41
N TRP A 352 -5.09 11.07 -10.88
CA TRP A 352 -5.97 11.39 -12.00
C TRP A 352 -7.46 11.32 -11.65
N CYS A 353 -7.87 10.37 -10.80
CA CYS A 353 -9.29 10.19 -10.50
C CYS A 353 -9.72 11.02 -9.26
N VAL A 354 -8.87 11.12 -8.25
CA VAL A 354 -9.16 11.90 -7.03
C VAL A 354 -9.42 13.37 -7.34
N PRO A 355 -8.64 14.06 -8.20
CA PRO A 355 -8.93 15.44 -8.59
C PRO A 355 -10.31 15.66 -9.19
N LEU A 356 -10.88 14.66 -9.88
CA LEU A 356 -12.21 14.75 -10.49
C LEU A 356 -13.35 14.81 -9.47
N VAL A 357 -13.07 14.43 -8.24
CA VAL A 357 -14.07 14.41 -7.13
C VAL A 357 -13.74 15.39 -6.01
N TYR A 358 -12.78 16.31 -6.23
CA TYR A 358 -12.47 17.38 -5.26
C TYR A 358 -13.68 18.26 -5.00
N GLY A 359 -13.90 18.62 -3.72
CA GLY A 359 -15.07 19.36 -3.27
C GLY A 359 -16.40 18.57 -3.37
N GLN A 360 -16.34 17.28 -3.71
CA GLN A 360 -17.51 16.42 -3.89
C GLN A 360 -17.43 15.17 -3.01
N PRO A 361 -17.67 15.27 -1.70
CA PRO A 361 -17.56 14.12 -0.79
C PRO A 361 -18.48 12.95 -1.19
N LEU A 362 -19.66 13.24 -1.74
CA LEU A 362 -20.55 12.22 -2.30
C LEU A 362 -19.93 11.51 -3.50
N GLY A 363 -19.26 12.25 -4.38
CA GLY A 363 -18.52 11.69 -5.53
C GLY A 363 -17.42 10.71 -5.08
N MET A 364 -16.67 11.09 -4.04
CA MET A 364 -15.66 10.23 -3.43
C MET A 364 -16.26 8.94 -2.85
N ALA A 365 -17.38 9.03 -2.11
CA ALA A 365 -18.04 7.86 -1.54
C ALA A 365 -18.59 6.91 -2.63
N LEU A 366 -19.18 7.47 -3.71
CA LEU A 366 -19.64 6.70 -4.86
C LEU A 366 -18.49 6.00 -5.59
N ALA A 367 -17.35 6.66 -5.77
CA ALA A 367 -16.17 6.07 -6.38
C ALA A 367 -15.61 4.91 -5.53
N MET A 368 -15.56 5.08 -4.20
CA MET A 368 -15.17 4.00 -3.29
C MET A 368 -16.15 2.81 -3.40
N LEU A 369 -17.45 3.07 -3.38
CA LEU A 369 -18.47 2.04 -3.51
C LEU A 369 -18.34 1.29 -4.85
N ALA A 370 -18.14 2.02 -5.96
CA ALA A 370 -17.96 1.43 -7.28
C ALA A 370 -16.72 0.51 -7.33
N CYS A 371 -15.61 0.92 -6.74
CA CYS A 371 -14.39 0.09 -6.64
C CYS A 371 -14.66 -1.20 -5.86
N VAL A 372 -15.34 -1.13 -4.72
CA VAL A 372 -15.66 -2.32 -3.90
C VAL A 372 -16.63 -3.25 -4.63
N MET A 373 -17.67 -2.71 -5.26
CA MET A 373 -18.65 -3.50 -6.03
C MET A 373 -17.98 -4.18 -7.23
N ALA A 374 -17.16 -3.48 -7.99
CA ALA A 374 -16.40 -4.04 -9.11
C ALA A 374 -15.45 -5.16 -8.63
N SER A 375 -14.76 -4.95 -7.51
CA SER A 375 -13.91 -5.96 -6.89
C SER A 375 -14.71 -7.20 -6.47
N ALA A 376 -15.83 -7.02 -5.79
CA ALA A 376 -16.70 -8.11 -5.34
C ALA A 376 -17.29 -8.92 -6.51
N ALA A 377 -17.70 -8.24 -7.59
CA ALA A 377 -18.17 -8.86 -8.82
C ALA A 377 -17.05 -9.68 -9.48
N GLY A 378 -15.84 -9.11 -9.61
CA GLY A 378 -14.66 -9.80 -10.13
C GLY A 378 -14.31 -11.05 -9.32
N TRP A 379 -14.30 -10.96 -7.99
CA TRP A 379 -14.11 -12.10 -7.11
C TRP A 379 -15.17 -13.19 -7.32
N GLY A 380 -16.45 -12.80 -7.44
CA GLY A 380 -17.55 -13.71 -7.70
C GLY A 380 -17.42 -14.47 -9.01
N MET A 381 -16.97 -13.78 -10.08
CA MET A 381 -16.71 -14.40 -11.40
C MET A 381 -15.56 -15.41 -11.36
N LEU A 382 -14.45 -15.04 -10.73
CA LEU A 382 -13.27 -15.92 -10.59
C LEU A 382 -13.63 -17.19 -9.80
N ARG A 383 -14.39 -17.07 -8.73
CA ARG A 383 -14.84 -18.21 -7.92
C ARG A 383 -15.73 -19.17 -8.72
N LYS A 384 -16.68 -18.65 -9.51
CA LYS A 384 -17.54 -19.46 -10.38
C LYS A 384 -16.75 -20.19 -11.45
N SER A 385 -15.75 -19.53 -12.06
CA SER A 385 -14.84 -20.14 -13.05
C SER A 385 -14.04 -21.30 -12.47
N ALA A 386 -13.45 -21.11 -11.28
CA ALA A 386 -12.71 -22.16 -10.60
C ALA A 386 -13.58 -23.38 -10.23
N ALA A 387 -14.81 -23.17 -9.79
CA ALA A 387 -15.75 -24.22 -9.47
C ALA A 387 -16.13 -25.07 -10.71
N ARG A 388 -16.33 -24.43 -11.87
CA ARG A 388 -16.62 -25.12 -13.14
C ARG A 388 -15.44 -25.99 -13.60
N GLN A 389 -14.20 -25.49 -13.48
CA GLN A 389 -12.99 -26.26 -13.86
C GLN A 389 -12.75 -27.47 -12.94
N GLY A 390 -13.03 -27.33 -11.64
CA GLY A 390 -12.94 -28.43 -10.69
C GLY A 390 -14.00 -29.53 -10.90
N GLY A 391 -15.22 -29.17 -11.29
CA GLY A 391 -16.30 -30.10 -11.65
C GLY A 391 -16.00 -30.92 -12.90
N SER A 392 -15.47 -30.26 -13.94
CA SER A 392 -15.09 -30.93 -15.20
C SER A 392 -13.95 -31.97 -15.03
N ARG A 393 -12.97 -31.66 -14.15
CA ARG A 393 -11.87 -32.60 -13.86
C ARG A 393 -12.32 -33.83 -13.07
N ARG A 394 -13.36 -33.69 -12.19
CA ARG A 394 -13.91 -34.82 -11.44
C ARG A 394 -14.75 -35.75 -12.30
N SER A 395 -15.53 -35.20 -13.26
CA SER A 395 -16.32 -36.02 -14.18
C SER A 395 -15.44 -36.77 -15.17
N GLY A 396 -14.34 -36.19 -15.68
CA GLY A 396 -13.39 -36.87 -16.56
C GLY A 396 -12.53 -37.96 -15.87
N ALA A 397 -12.33 -37.87 -14.55
CA ALA A 397 -11.64 -38.91 -13.78
C ALA A 397 -12.56 -40.07 -13.41
N ALA A 398 -13.86 -39.85 -13.27
CA ALA A 398 -14.85 -40.89 -13.03
C ALA A 398 -15.10 -41.76 -14.28
N ASP A 399 -14.99 -41.19 -15.48
CA ASP A 399 -15.21 -41.89 -16.77
C ASP A 399 -14.02 -42.81 -17.17
N GLN A 400 -12.84 -42.64 -16.53
CA GLN A 400 -11.63 -43.47 -16.78
C GLN A 400 -11.49 -44.64 -15.79
N SER A 401 -12.41 -44.80 -14.85
CA SER A 401 -12.36 -45.84 -13.81
C SER A 401 -13.30 -47.04 -14.06
N GLU A 402 -13.99 -47.11 -15.21
CA GLU A 402 -14.68 -48.35 -15.60
C GLU A 402 -13.65 -49.38 -16.16
N PRO A 403 -13.48 -50.56 -15.54
CA PRO A 403 -12.64 -51.59 -16.10
C PRO A 403 -13.31 -52.17 -17.36
N PRO A 404 -12.55 -52.53 -18.41
CA PRO A 404 -13.12 -53.24 -19.54
C PRO A 404 -13.61 -54.62 -19.07
N CYS A 405 -14.84 -54.95 -19.43
CA CYS A 405 -15.45 -56.26 -19.27
C CYS A 405 -14.67 -57.36 -20.02
#